data_ad81e0a64087d7278476d06076b3a251
#
_entry.id   ad81e0a64087d7278476d06076b3a251
#
_cell.length_a   1.000
_cell.length_b   1.000
_cell.length_c   1.000
_cell.angle_alpha   90.00
_cell.angle_beta   90.00
_cell.angle_gamma   90.00
#
_symmetry.space_group_name_H-M   'P 1'
#
loop_
_entity.id
_entity.type
_entity.pdbx_description
1 polymer ?
#
loop_
_entity_poly.entity_id
_entity_poly.type
_entity_poly.pdbx_seq_one_letter_code
_entity_poly.pdbx_strand_id
1 'polypeptide(L)'
;MTPKKKLLIANNNMRIGGVQKALTAMLSLAALHYDITLLLFDARGELLGEVPENVKIVPVRGAFRLVGCSQRDCTTPGDRLIRGSLAAITKVFGFGAAVSLMELSCPGQTHEYYDAAISYLHCSAQHSFYGGTAEYVLDRVNAKKKLCFIHCDYTASGTRSGYSDGIYRRFDTIACVSDSVRARFAEALPELANRCVTVPNAIEAEKIKSLAAGAEKRENGRVELLTVARLSGEKGIDRVLRALATLERNNFHYTVVGDGEERNALVSLAESLSLSDRVTFTGEETNPYRRMASADLLVVPSRHEAAPVVFREALLLGLPVLSTATLSAREMLGENGFVTENTDSALTDMLRSLLDEPERIRKIKDHLADSRYEEPDTLSALNTALD
;
A
#
# COMPACT_ATOMS: atom_id res chain seq x y z
N MET A 1 20.26 28.84 11.69
CA MET A 1 19.72 27.62 11.03
C MET A 1 19.11 28.04 9.72
N THR A 2 19.49 27.42 8.62
CA THR A 2 18.80 27.61 7.34
C THR A 2 17.33 27.19 7.50
N PRO A 3 16.37 27.98 6.99
CA PRO A 3 14.97 27.58 7.07
C PRO A 3 14.75 26.24 6.36
N LYS A 4 13.93 25.38 6.95
CA LYS A 4 13.57 24.10 6.33
C LYS A 4 12.84 24.34 5.01
N LYS A 5 13.11 23.51 3.98
CA LYS A 5 12.31 23.52 2.74
C LYS A 5 10.86 23.17 3.07
N LYS A 6 9.92 23.85 2.43
CA LYS A 6 8.47 23.64 2.60
C LYS A 6 7.96 22.59 1.62
N LEU A 7 7.37 21.53 2.14
CA LEU A 7 6.76 20.47 1.33
C LEU A 7 5.24 20.47 1.52
N LEU A 8 4.49 20.32 0.43
CA LEU A 8 3.10 19.92 0.48
C LEU A 8 2.99 18.47 0.02
N ILE A 9 2.31 17.64 0.81
CA ILE A 9 2.02 16.24 0.46
C ILE A 9 0.51 16.07 0.42
N ALA A 10 -0.02 15.68 -0.74
CA ALA A 10 -1.45 15.47 -0.94
C ALA A 10 -1.80 13.98 -0.93
N ASN A 11 -2.80 13.62 -0.12
CA ASN A 11 -3.35 12.27 -0.05
C ASN A 11 -4.88 12.32 0.10
N ASN A 12 -5.58 11.21 -0.19
CA ASN A 12 -7.04 11.17 -0.08
C ASN A 12 -7.52 11.18 1.36
N ASN A 13 -7.00 10.30 2.20
CA ASN A 13 -7.39 10.13 3.61
C ASN A 13 -6.29 9.37 4.37
N MET A 14 -6.49 9.19 5.68
CA MET A 14 -5.55 8.45 6.55
C MET A 14 -6.17 7.16 7.11
N ARG A 15 -6.99 6.46 6.31
CA ARG A 15 -7.55 5.15 6.69
C ARG A 15 -6.49 4.06 6.60
N ILE A 16 -6.65 2.96 7.35
CA ILE A 16 -5.71 1.85 7.34
C ILE A 16 -5.55 1.28 5.92
N GLY A 17 -4.32 1.26 5.44
CA GLY A 17 -3.92 0.74 4.13
C GLY A 17 -2.41 0.84 3.94
N GLY A 18 -1.84 0.04 3.04
CA GLY A 18 -0.39 0.00 2.81
C GLY A 18 0.20 1.36 2.41
N VAL A 19 -0.49 2.10 1.52
CA VAL A 19 -0.07 3.44 1.08
C VAL A 19 -0.08 4.43 2.24
N GLN A 20 -1.14 4.42 3.06
CA GLN A 20 -1.26 5.32 4.20
C GLN A 20 -0.27 4.99 5.32
N LYS A 21 0.00 3.71 5.59
CA LYS A 21 1.07 3.29 6.51
C LYS A 21 2.44 3.79 6.05
N ALA A 22 2.75 3.60 4.75
CA ALA A 22 4.00 4.10 4.17
C ALA A 22 4.08 5.64 4.22
N LEU A 23 2.96 6.34 4.01
CA LEU A 23 2.89 7.80 4.15
C LEU A 23 3.18 8.23 5.60
N THR A 24 2.53 7.60 6.59
CA THR A 24 2.78 7.93 8.01
C THR A 24 4.24 7.76 8.37
N ALA A 25 4.86 6.63 7.97
CA ALA A 25 6.28 6.39 8.19
C ALA A 25 7.17 7.41 7.46
N MET A 26 6.85 7.77 6.22
CA MET A 26 7.59 8.80 5.48
C MET A 26 7.46 10.17 6.15
N LEU A 27 6.26 10.53 6.64
CA LEU A 27 6.05 11.78 7.39
C LEU A 27 6.90 11.81 8.66
N SER A 28 6.96 10.71 9.42
CA SER A 28 7.80 10.61 10.63
C SER A 28 9.29 10.84 10.34
N LEU A 29 9.79 10.33 9.21
CA LEU A 29 11.18 10.55 8.78
C LEU A 29 11.41 11.97 8.26
N ALA A 30 10.52 12.47 7.39
CA ALA A 30 10.71 13.71 6.67
C ALA A 30 10.43 14.96 7.52
N ALA A 31 9.54 14.90 8.52
CA ALA A 31 9.18 16.03 9.38
C ALA A 31 10.33 16.55 10.26
N LEU A 32 11.40 15.75 10.42
CA LEU A 32 12.63 16.21 11.07
C LEU A 32 13.43 17.19 10.20
N HIS A 33 13.31 17.09 8.87
CA HIS A 33 14.13 17.79 7.88
C HIS A 33 13.37 18.88 7.11
N TYR A 34 12.05 18.74 6.99
CA TYR A 34 11.17 19.58 6.19
C TYR A 34 10.06 20.23 7.02
N ASP A 35 9.55 21.37 6.55
CA ASP A 35 8.29 21.97 7.01
C ASP A 35 7.15 21.40 6.14
N ILE A 36 6.36 20.49 6.71
CA ILE A 36 5.42 19.68 5.93
C ILE A 36 3.97 20.14 6.15
N THR A 37 3.27 20.37 5.05
CA THR A 37 1.82 20.48 4.99
C THR A 37 1.24 19.20 4.39
N LEU A 38 0.48 18.43 5.17
CA LEU A 38 -0.30 17.29 4.70
C LEU A 38 -1.69 17.76 4.29
N LEU A 39 -1.96 17.74 3.00
CA LEU A 39 -3.24 18.11 2.41
C LEU A 39 -4.08 16.87 2.21
N LEU A 40 -5.25 16.81 2.87
CA LEU A 40 -6.15 15.66 2.82
C LEU A 40 -7.48 16.03 2.16
N PHE A 41 -7.95 15.19 1.24
CA PHE A 41 -9.27 15.35 0.65
C PHE A 41 -10.34 15.02 1.68
N ASP A 42 -10.17 13.95 2.43
CA ASP A 42 -10.98 13.60 3.60
C ASP A 42 -10.05 13.47 4.82
N ALA A 43 -10.04 14.47 5.70
CA ALA A 43 -9.17 14.49 6.89
C ALA A 43 -9.71 13.54 7.99
N ARG A 44 -9.90 12.26 7.63
CA ARG A 44 -10.36 11.17 8.50
C ARG A 44 -9.54 9.91 8.26
N GLY A 45 -9.57 9.01 9.22
CA GLY A 45 -8.94 7.70 9.19
C GLY A 45 -8.17 7.41 10.47
N GLU A 46 -7.96 6.14 10.73
CA GLU A 46 -7.37 5.60 11.96
C GLU A 46 -5.92 6.06 12.14
N LEU A 47 -5.19 6.24 11.02
CA LEU A 47 -3.80 6.69 11.01
C LEU A 47 -3.63 8.22 11.15
N LEU A 48 -4.74 8.97 11.22
CA LEU A 48 -4.65 10.43 11.38
C LEU A 48 -3.97 10.83 12.70
N GLY A 49 -4.25 10.08 13.77
CA GLY A 49 -3.61 10.28 15.08
C GLY A 49 -2.13 9.89 15.14
N GLU A 50 -1.61 9.24 14.10
CA GLU A 50 -0.20 8.85 13.99
C GLU A 50 0.64 9.86 13.18
N VAL A 51 0.00 10.88 12.58
CA VAL A 51 0.71 11.95 11.89
C VAL A 51 1.50 12.79 12.92
N PRO A 52 2.81 13.05 12.68
CA PRO A 52 3.62 13.84 13.61
C PRO A 52 3.02 15.22 13.90
N GLU A 53 3.08 15.66 15.16
CA GLU A 53 2.48 16.93 15.63
C GLU A 53 3.01 18.16 14.89
N ASN A 54 4.25 18.12 14.41
CA ASN A 54 4.87 19.19 13.65
C ASN A 54 4.48 19.20 12.16
N VAL A 55 3.64 18.28 11.70
CA VAL A 55 3.06 18.27 10.35
C VAL A 55 1.72 19.02 10.36
N LYS A 56 1.62 20.07 9.55
CA LYS A 56 0.39 20.85 9.41
C LYS A 56 -0.63 20.10 8.56
N ILE A 57 -1.76 19.70 9.13
CA ILE A 57 -2.85 19.04 8.39
C ILE A 57 -3.81 20.09 7.85
N VAL A 58 -4.08 20.04 6.53
CA VAL A 58 -4.99 20.96 5.84
C VAL A 58 -6.04 20.16 5.06
N PRO A 59 -7.33 20.25 5.44
CA PRO A 59 -8.39 19.61 4.66
C PRO A 59 -8.68 20.40 3.37
N VAL A 60 -8.90 19.69 2.28
CA VAL A 60 -9.33 20.28 1.00
C VAL A 60 -10.74 20.80 1.09
N ARG A 61 -10.97 21.95 0.47
CA ARG A 61 -12.30 22.58 0.31
C ARG A 61 -12.89 22.28 -1.07
N GLY A 62 -14.21 22.51 -1.20
CA GLY A 62 -14.91 22.29 -2.46
C GLY A 62 -15.17 20.80 -2.74
N ALA A 63 -15.50 20.46 -3.98
CA ALA A 63 -15.97 19.13 -4.36
C ALA A 63 -14.87 18.07 -4.37
N PHE A 64 -13.59 18.45 -4.46
CA PHE A 64 -12.46 17.49 -4.38
C PHE A 64 -12.44 16.67 -3.08
N ARG A 65 -12.92 17.25 -1.96
CA ARG A 65 -13.04 16.51 -0.69
C ARG A 65 -13.89 15.23 -0.80
N LEU A 66 -14.84 15.20 -1.76
CA LEU A 66 -15.75 14.08 -1.97
C LEU A 66 -15.10 12.87 -2.67
N VAL A 67 -13.92 13.05 -3.28
CA VAL A 67 -13.15 11.95 -3.88
C VAL A 67 -12.44 11.12 -2.79
N GLY A 68 -12.06 11.76 -1.67
CA GLY A 68 -11.38 11.10 -0.56
C GLY A 68 -12.27 10.20 0.31
N CYS A 69 -13.60 10.29 0.18
CA CYS A 69 -14.56 9.56 1.01
C CYS A 69 -15.45 8.60 0.21
N SER A 70 -16.02 7.60 0.89
CA SER A 70 -17.05 6.74 0.30
C SER A 70 -18.43 7.44 0.30
N GLN A 71 -19.39 6.88 -0.45
CA GLN A 71 -20.77 7.39 -0.45
C GLN A 71 -21.42 7.36 0.94
N ARG A 72 -21.04 6.36 1.76
CA ARG A 72 -21.56 6.20 3.13
C ARG A 72 -20.98 7.24 4.09
N ASP A 73 -19.79 7.73 3.82
CA ASP A 73 -19.08 8.70 4.65
C ASP A 73 -19.50 10.16 4.41
N CYS A 74 -20.30 10.42 3.36
CA CYS A 74 -20.82 11.75 3.10
C CYS A 74 -21.74 12.19 4.23
N THR A 75 -21.41 13.32 4.86
CA THR A 75 -22.10 13.82 6.07
C THR A 75 -23.45 14.45 5.79
N THR A 76 -23.64 15.04 4.60
CA THR A 76 -24.88 15.73 4.24
C THR A 76 -25.56 15.06 3.04
N PRO A 77 -26.90 15.16 2.91
CA PRO A 77 -27.61 14.71 1.72
C PRO A 77 -27.12 15.40 0.43
N GLY A 78 -26.73 16.68 0.50
CA GLY A 78 -26.14 17.41 -0.62
C GLY A 78 -24.83 16.81 -1.09
N ASP A 79 -23.96 16.45 -0.16
CA ASP A 79 -22.69 15.79 -0.50
C ASP A 79 -22.89 14.43 -1.15
N ARG A 80 -23.87 13.66 -0.67
CA ARG A 80 -24.22 12.36 -1.28
C ARG A 80 -24.70 12.53 -2.71
N LEU A 81 -25.53 13.55 -2.96
CA LEU A 81 -26.04 13.85 -4.30
C LEU A 81 -24.90 14.29 -5.22
N ILE A 82 -24.08 15.27 -4.80
CA ILE A 82 -22.96 15.79 -5.59
C ILE A 82 -21.96 14.66 -5.88
N ARG A 83 -21.57 13.89 -4.86
CA ARG A 83 -20.65 12.76 -5.05
C ARG A 83 -21.22 11.70 -5.99
N GLY A 84 -22.50 11.35 -5.84
CA GLY A 84 -23.19 10.39 -6.71
C GLY A 84 -23.22 10.88 -8.17
N SER A 85 -23.51 12.17 -8.39
CA SER A 85 -23.50 12.78 -9.72
C SER A 85 -22.11 12.78 -10.35
N LEU A 86 -21.07 13.18 -9.60
CA LEU A 86 -19.68 13.17 -10.07
C LEU A 86 -19.20 11.74 -10.38
N ALA A 87 -19.58 10.75 -9.56
CA ALA A 87 -19.27 9.36 -9.82
C ALA A 87 -19.96 8.82 -11.08
N ALA A 88 -21.23 9.20 -11.32
CA ALA A 88 -21.95 8.86 -12.54
C ALA A 88 -21.29 9.50 -13.77
N ILE A 89 -20.92 10.78 -13.69
CA ILE A 89 -20.19 11.48 -14.76
C ILE A 89 -18.85 10.78 -15.03
N THR A 90 -18.10 10.44 -14.00
CA THR A 90 -16.84 9.70 -14.14
C THR A 90 -17.06 8.37 -14.87
N LYS A 91 -18.11 7.64 -14.50
CA LYS A 91 -18.40 6.33 -15.11
C LYS A 91 -18.72 6.44 -16.60
N VAL A 92 -19.36 7.52 -17.04
CA VAL A 92 -19.76 7.72 -18.43
C VAL A 92 -18.70 8.45 -19.24
N PHE A 93 -18.18 9.57 -18.73
CA PHE A 93 -17.30 10.49 -19.48
C PHE A 93 -15.82 10.43 -19.02
N GLY A 94 -15.51 9.63 -18.03
CA GLY A 94 -14.16 9.53 -17.44
C GLY A 94 -13.91 10.54 -16.33
N PHE A 95 -12.85 10.28 -15.53
CA PHE A 95 -12.52 11.06 -14.34
C PHE A 95 -12.18 12.53 -14.66
N GLY A 96 -11.55 12.80 -15.81
CA GLY A 96 -11.22 14.16 -16.24
C GLY A 96 -12.44 15.08 -16.36
N ALA A 97 -13.61 14.56 -16.80
CA ALA A 97 -14.84 15.35 -16.83
C ALA A 97 -15.35 15.74 -15.43
N ALA A 98 -15.22 14.82 -14.47
CA ALA A 98 -15.55 15.11 -13.08
C ALA A 98 -14.56 16.11 -12.47
N VAL A 99 -13.25 15.99 -12.76
CA VAL A 99 -12.23 16.94 -12.33
C VAL A 99 -12.57 18.35 -12.80
N SER A 100 -12.88 18.56 -14.08
CA SER A 100 -13.24 19.87 -14.63
C SER A 100 -14.43 20.50 -13.87
N LEU A 101 -15.42 19.71 -13.49
CA LEU A 101 -16.54 20.20 -12.68
C LEU A 101 -16.15 20.50 -11.22
N MET A 102 -15.31 19.68 -10.63
CA MET A 102 -14.81 19.91 -9.26
C MET A 102 -13.97 21.17 -9.18
N GLU A 103 -13.21 21.47 -10.21
CA GLU A 103 -12.39 22.69 -10.30
C GLU A 103 -13.22 23.96 -10.23
N LEU A 104 -14.44 23.97 -10.77
CA LEU A 104 -15.36 25.10 -10.68
C LEU A 104 -15.78 25.43 -9.23
N SER A 105 -15.75 24.45 -8.34
CA SER A 105 -16.11 24.59 -6.93
C SER A 105 -14.92 24.91 -6.02
N CYS A 106 -13.71 24.90 -6.55
CA CYS A 106 -12.50 25.14 -5.76
C CYS A 106 -12.17 26.64 -5.68
N PRO A 107 -11.80 27.16 -4.50
CA PRO A 107 -11.06 28.41 -4.43
C PRO A 107 -9.78 28.28 -5.24
N GLY A 108 -9.26 29.38 -5.78
CA GLY A 108 -8.05 29.42 -6.61
C GLY A 108 -6.86 28.65 -6.02
N GLN A 109 -5.69 28.83 -6.61
CA GLN A 109 -4.44 28.19 -6.15
C GLN A 109 -4.15 28.54 -4.67
N THR A 110 -3.35 27.67 -4.00
CA THR A 110 -2.87 27.97 -2.65
C THR A 110 -2.06 29.27 -2.67
N HIS A 111 -2.33 30.16 -1.70
CA HIS A 111 -1.56 31.40 -1.56
C HIS A 111 -0.12 31.11 -1.06
N GLU A 112 0.06 29.99 -0.38
CA GLU A 112 1.37 29.55 0.12
C GLU A 112 2.20 28.94 -1.01
N TYR A 113 3.49 29.31 -1.07
CA TYR A 113 4.44 28.74 -2.02
C TYR A 113 5.26 27.64 -1.34
N TYR A 114 5.41 26.51 -2.03
CA TYR A 114 6.15 25.34 -1.55
C TYR A 114 7.40 25.10 -2.41
N ASP A 115 8.48 24.61 -1.77
CA ASP A 115 9.66 24.16 -2.51
C ASP A 115 9.35 22.92 -3.35
N ALA A 116 8.50 22.03 -2.82
CA ALA A 116 7.94 20.93 -3.63
C ALA A 116 6.52 20.57 -3.19
N ALA A 117 5.74 20.03 -4.15
CA ALA A 117 4.42 19.48 -3.93
C ALA A 117 4.36 18.04 -4.44
N ILE A 118 3.86 17.14 -3.61
CA ILE A 118 3.85 15.70 -3.84
C ILE A 118 2.42 15.21 -3.91
N SER A 119 2.01 14.59 -5.02
CA SER A 119 0.86 13.70 -5.06
C SER A 119 1.31 12.34 -4.55
N TYR A 120 0.89 11.96 -3.35
CA TYR A 120 1.28 10.67 -2.76
C TYR A 120 0.48 9.49 -3.31
N LEU A 121 -0.58 9.75 -4.07
CA LEU A 121 -1.34 8.74 -4.81
C LEU A 121 -1.09 8.85 -6.29
N HIS A 122 -1.03 7.69 -6.96
CA HIS A 122 -1.04 7.58 -8.42
C HIS A 122 -2.43 7.91 -8.98
N CYS A 123 -2.49 8.21 -10.29
CA CYS A 123 -3.78 8.38 -10.99
C CYS A 123 -4.59 7.07 -10.93
N SER A 124 -5.89 7.19 -10.74
CA SER A 124 -6.79 6.05 -10.75
C SER A 124 -7.21 5.64 -12.17
N ALA A 125 -7.94 4.53 -12.28
CA ALA A 125 -8.54 4.11 -13.54
C ALA A 125 -9.52 5.18 -14.07
N GLN A 126 -9.52 5.37 -15.39
CA GLN A 126 -10.24 6.46 -16.06
C GLN A 126 -11.73 6.59 -15.67
N HIS A 127 -12.40 5.48 -15.38
CA HIS A 127 -13.82 5.44 -15.02
C HIS A 127 -14.06 5.17 -13.52
N SER A 128 -13.03 5.36 -12.68
CA SER A 128 -13.11 5.22 -11.22
C SER A 128 -13.14 6.61 -10.56
N PHE A 129 -14.16 6.86 -9.74
CA PHE A 129 -14.23 8.09 -8.94
C PHE A 129 -13.42 7.95 -7.65
N TYR A 130 -12.08 8.01 -7.83
CA TYR A 130 -11.07 7.89 -6.79
C TYR A 130 -9.80 8.63 -7.23
N GLY A 131 -8.89 8.97 -6.32
CA GLY A 131 -7.63 9.66 -6.64
C GLY A 131 -7.78 11.18 -6.64
N GLY A 132 -7.40 11.85 -7.72
CA GLY A 132 -7.52 13.29 -7.91
C GLY A 132 -6.44 14.14 -7.25
N THR A 133 -5.52 13.53 -6.48
CA THR A 133 -4.42 14.27 -5.83
C THR A 133 -3.41 14.77 -6.85
N ALA A 134 -3.19 14.03 -7.95
CA ALA A 134 -2.29 14.43 -9.02
C ALA A 134 -2.79 15.71 -9.71
N GLU A 135 -4.06 15.73 -10.10
CA GLU A 135 -4.71 16.87 -10.73
C GLU A 135 -4.70 18.09 -9.78
N TYR A 136 -5.05 17.86 -8.51
CA TYR A 136 -5.07 18.94 -7.53
C TYR A 136 -3.68 19.56 -7.31
N VAL A 137 -2.64 18.74 -7.18
CA VAL A 137 -1.25 19.21 -7.04
C VAL A 137 -0.82 19.98 -8.28
N LEU A 138 -1.16 19.51 -9.47
CA LEU A 138 -0.79 20.18 -10.71
C LEU A 138 -1.47 21.54 -10.87
N ASP A 139 -2.77 21.62 -10.58
CA ASP A 139 -3.57 22.78 -10.99
C ASP A 139 -3.87 23.75 -9.83
N ARG A 140 -3.74 23.31 -8.57
CA ARG A 140 -4.13 24.10 -7.40
C ARG A 140 -3.01 24.41 -6.41
N VAL A 141 -1.86 23.72 -6.52
CA VAL A 141 -0.73 23.95 -5.60
C VAL A 141 0.34 24.78 -6.29
N ASN A 142 0.75 25.86 -5.62
CA ASN A 142 1.86 26.71 -6.06
C ASN A 142 3.17 26.15 -5.49
N ALA A 143 3.99 25.50 -6.30
CA ALA A 143 5.24 24.89 -5.90
C ALA A 143 6.30 25.00 -7.00
N LYS A 144 7.58 25.04 -6.57
CA LYS A 144 8.74 25.06 -7.47
C LYS A 144 8.88 23.76 -8.24
N LYS A 145 8.64 22.61 -7.57
CA LYS A 145 8.77 21.26 -8.13
C LYS A 145 7.54 20.43 -7.80
N LYS A 146 7.07 19.62 -8.72
CA LYS A 146 5.89 18.77 -8.53
C LYS A 146 6.24 17.30 -8.79
N LEU A 147 5.93 16.44 -7.80
CA LEU A 147 6.21 15.01 -7.85
C LEU A 147 4.91 14.20 -7.75
N CYS A 148 4.91 13.03 -8.39
CA CYS A 148 3.82 12.05 -8.24
C CYS A 148 4.40 10.68 -7.86
N PHE A 149 3.81 10.04 -6.84
CA PHE A 149 4.15 8.66 -6.47
C PHE A 149 3.37 7.65 -7.30
N ILE A 150 4.01 6.53 -7.62
CA ILE A 150 3.42 5.37 -8.31
C ILE A 150 3.46 4.18 -7.36
N HIS A 151 2.29 3.79 -6.85
CA HIS A 151 2.09 2.67 -5.92
C HIS A 151 1.42 1.46 -6.59
N CYS A 152 1.42 1.38 -7.91
CA CYS A 152 0.77 0.28 -8.65
C CYS A 152 1.62 -0.19 -9.83
N ASP A 153 1.31 -1.37 -10.36
CA ASP A 153 1.72 -1.72 -11.72
C ASP A 153 0.86 -0.91 -12.70
N TYR A 154 1.44 0.15 -13.26
CA TYR A 154 0.72 1.11 -14.10
C TYR A 154 0.06 0.44 -15.32
N THR A 155 0.64 -0.63 -15.84
CA THR A 155 0.11 -1.35 -17.00
C THR A 155 -0.94 -2.40 -16.64
N ALA A 156 -0.74 -3.13 -15.53
CA ALA A 156 -1.60 -4.25 -15.15
C ALA A 156 -2.76 -3.85 -14.23
N SER A 157 -2.67 -2.71 -13.53
CA SER A 157 -3.69 -2.25 -12.59
C SER A 157 -4.95 -1.64 -13.23
N GLY A 158 -4.97 -1.48 -14.56
CA GLY A 158 -6.06 -0.80 -15.27
C GLY A 158 -6.10 0.72 -15.07
N THR A 159 -5.05 1.32 -14.49
CA THR A 159 -4.95 2.78 -14.28
C THR A 159 -4.40 3.52 -15.48
N ARG A 160 -3.77 2.82 -16.43
CA ARG A 160 -3.23 3.41 -17.64
C ARG A 160 -4.34 3.85 -18.60
N SER A 161 -4.26 5.10 -19.04
CA SER A 161 -5.14 5.70 -20.04
C SER A 161 -4.45 6.91 -20.69
N GLY A 162 -4.93 7.39 -21.83
CA GLY A 162 -4.42 8.62 -22.43
C GLY A 162 -4.57 9.83 -21.51
N TYR A 163 -5.58 9.84 -20.63
CA TYR A 163 -5.77 10.86 -19.62
C TYR A 163 -4.66 10.82 -18.57
N SER A 164 -4.43 9.67 -17.95
CA SER A 164 -3.38 9.52 -16.92
C SER A 164 -1.97 9.72 -17.50
N ASP A 165 -1.71 9.26 -18.74
CA ASP A 165 -0.46 9.54 -19.45
C ASP A 165 -0.24 11.07 -19.57
N GLY A 166 -1.29 11.84 -19.93
CA GLY A 166 -1.26 13.30 -20.01
C GLY A 166 -0.97 13.97 -18.67
N ILE A 167 -1.55 13.46 -17.58
CA ILE A 167 -1.30 13.95 -16.21
C ILE A 167 0.17 13.73 -15.82
N TYR A 168 0.72 12.52 -15.99
CA TYR A 168 2.10 12.23 -15.59
C TYR A 168 3.14 13.04 -16.35
N ARG A 169 2.91 13.37 -17.64
CA ARG A 169 3.81 14.24 -18.43
C ARG A 169 4.00 15.63 -17.85
N ARG A 170 3.08 16.09 -17.00
CA ARG A 170 3.11 17.42 -16.36
C ARG A 170 3.93 17.47 -15.08
N PHE A 171 4.33 16.33 -14.53
CA PHE A 171 5.16 16.25 -13.31
C PHE A 171 6.66 16.37 -13.64
N ASP A 172 7.40 17.01 -12.75
CA ASP A 172 8.86 17.15 -12.86
C ASP A 172 9.55 15.84 -12.52
N THR A 173 9.01 15.09 -11.54
CA THR A 173 9.58 13.81 -11.07
C THR A 173 8.46 12.80 -10.82
N ILE A 174 8.72 11.56 -11.19
CA ILE A 174 7.86 10.40 -10.92
C ILE A 174 8.58 9.50 -9.93
N ALA A 175 8.07 9.41 -8.70
CA ALA A 175 8.62 8.60 -7.63
C ALA A 175 7.95 7.21 -7.64
N CYS A 176 8.71 6.18 -7.99
CA CYS A 176 8.25 4.80 -8.04
C CYS A 176 8.67 4.05 -6.76
N VAL A 177 7.79 3.23 -6.20
CA VAL A 177 8.01 2.60 -4.89
C VAL A 177 8.98 1.41 -4.91
N SER A 178 9.46 1.01 -6.09
CA SER A 178 10.49 -0.02 -6.30
C SER A 178 11.14 0.16 -7.67
N ASP A 179 12.28 -0.49 -7.91
CA ASP A 179 12.93 -0.49 -9.21
C ASP A 179 12.10 -1.22 -10.28
N SER A 180 11.42 -2.29 -9.90
CA SER A 180 10.48 -3.00 -10.79
C SER A 180 9.31 -2.12 -11.22
N VAL A 181 8.74 -1.33 -10.29
CA VAL A 181 7.68 -0.35 -10.63
C VAL A 181 8.23 0.74 -11.53
N ARG A 182 9.45 1.24 -11.26
CA ARG A 182 10.12 2.24 -12.09
C ARG A 182 10.37 1.74 -13.50
N ALA A 183 10.91 0.54 -13.65
CA ALA A 183 11.15 -0.07 -14.95
C ALA A 183 9.84 -0.25 -15.73
N ARG A 184 8.80 -0.79 -15.10
CA ARG A 184 7.49 -0.99 -15.71
C ARG A 184 6.81 0.32 -16.14
N PHE A 185 6.94 1.36 -15.31
CA PHE A 185 6.41 2.68 -15.63
C PHE A 185 7.17 3.32 -16.81
N ALA A 186 8.51 3.21 -16.80
CA ALA A 186 9.35 3.72 -17.89
C ALA A 186 9.14 2.96 -19.21
N GLU A 187 8.85 1.67 -19.19
CA GLU A 187 8.41 0.91 -20.38
C GLU A 187 7.09 1.45 -20.94
N ALA A 188 6.15 1.83 -20.05
CA ALA A 188 4.86 2.37 -20.46
C ALA A 188 4.93 3.78 -21.04
N LEU A 189 5.81 4.63 -20.49
CA LEU A 189 6.03 6.02 -20.86
C LEU A 189 7.53 6.32 -21.01
N PRO A 190 8.18 5.84 -22.09
CA PRO A 190 9.63 5.96 -22.29
C PRO A 190 10.15 7.40 -22.26
N GLU A 191 9.34 8.35 -22.67
CA GLU A 191 9.67 9.78 -22.66
C GLU A 191 9.81 10.34 -21.22
N LEU A 192 9.30 9.64 -20.20
CA LEU A 192 9.42 10.03 -18.79
C LEU A 192 10.51 9.25 -18.05
N ALA A 193 11.21 8.32 -18.69
CA ALA A 193 12.17 7.42 -18.04
C ALA A 193 13.25 8.18 -17.24
N ASN A 194 13.71 9.32 -17.75
CA ASN A 194 14.71 10.19 -17.11
C ASN A 194 14.16 11.01 -15.93
N ARG A 195 12.83 11.05 -15.74
CA ARG A 195 12.16 11.69 -14.60
C ARG A 195 11.76 10.68 -13.51
N CYS A 196 11.91 9.38 -13.81
CA CYS A 196 11.54 8.32 -12.89
C CYS A 196 12.68 8.04 -11.89
N VAL A 197 12.37 8.09 -10.61
CA VAL A 197 13.28 7.75 -9.52
C VAL A 197 12.64 6.70 -8.62
N THR A 198 13.45 5.91 -7.94
CA THR A 198 12.93 4.95 -6.96
C THR A 198 12.94 5.59 -5.58
N VAL A 199 11.76 5.66 -4.94
CA VAL A 199 11.57 6.09 -3.55
C VAL A 199 10.80 4.99 -2.84
N PRO A 200 11.48 4.11 -2.11
CA PRO A 200 10.86 2.96 -1.47
C PRO A 200 9.81 3.36 -0.41
N ASN A 201 8.79 2.51 -0.20
CA ASN A 201 7.84 2.70 0.89
C ASN A 201 8.58 2.69 2.24
N ALA A 202 8.37 3.69 3.09
CA ALA A 202 8.95 3.72 4.44
C ALA A 202 8.19 2.80 5.39
N ILE A 203 8.89 2.34 6.44
CA ILE A 203 8.28 1.72 7.62
C ILE A 203 8.87 2.34 8.91
N GLU A 204 8.11 2.29 10.00
CA GLU A 204 8.54 2.77 11.32
C GLU A 204 9.23 1.62 12.09
N ALA A 205 10.48 1.29 11.72
CA ALA A 205 11.18 0.09 12.17
C ALA A 205 11.18 -0.08 13.71
N GLU A 206 11.54 0.96 14.47
CA GLU A 206 11.62 0.89 15.92
C GLU A 206 10.23 0.73 16.57
N LYS A 207 9.21 1.37 16.01
CA LYS A 207 7.82 1.21 16.45
C LYS A 207 7.34 -0.21 16.20
N ILE A 208 7.60 -0.78 15.02
CA ILE A 208 7.23 -2.16 14.67
C ILE A 208 7.88 -3.15 15.64
N LYS A 209 9.20 -3.03 15.90
CA LYS A 209 9.91 -3.88 16.86
C LYS A 209 9.33 -3.76 18.27
N SER A 210 9.03 -2.53 18.71
CA SER A 210 8.41 -2.28 20.02
C SER A 210 7.02 -2.91 20.15
N LEU A 211 6.20 -2.80 19.11
CA LEU A 211 4.86 -3.39 19.06
C LEU A 211 4.87 -4.92 18.97
N ALA A 212 5.93 -5.50 18.42
CA ALA A 212 6.14 -6.95 18.35
C ALA A 212 6.69 -7.54 19.66
N ALA A 213 7.20 -6.70 20.57
CA ALA A 213 7.82 -7.17 21.82
C ALA A 213 6.84 -7.99 22.67
N GLY A 214 7.36 -9.07 23.29
CA GLY A 214 6.55 -10.01 24.09
C GLY A 214 5.69 -10.95 23.27
N ALA A 215 5.97 -11.12 21.97
CA ALA A 215 5.35 -12.15 21.16
C ALA A 215 5.84 -13.54 21.63
N GLU A 216 4.90 -14.46 21.87
CA GLU A 216 5.21 -15.84 22.29
C GLU A 216 5.07 -16.77 21.07
N LYS A 217 6.11 -17.57 20.83
CA LYS A 217 6.04 -18.67 19.86
C LYS A 217 5.20 -19.82 20.40
N ARG A 218 4.37 -20.39 19.56
CA ARG A 218 3.63 -21.62 19.87
C ARG A 218 4.52 -22.83 19.59
N GLU A 219 4.92 -23.54 20.62
CA GLU A 219 5.62 -24.82 20.51
C GLU A 219 4.61 -25.99 20.45
N ASN A 220 3.82 -26.05 19.38
CA ASN A 220 2.76 -27.04 19.20
C ASN A 220 3.07 -28.07 18.09
N GLY A 221 4.29 -28.03 17.52
CA GLY A 221 4.71 -28.91 16.44
C GLY A 221 4.06 -28.62 15.08
N ARG A 222 3.32 -27.51 14.95
CA ARG A 222 2.69 -27.06 13.72
C ARG A 222 3.47 -25.89 13.11
N VAL A 223 3.36 -25.71 11.81
CA VAL A 223 3.83 -24.51 11.10
C VAL A 223 2.75 -23.44 11.20
N GLU A 224 3.06 -22.31 11.83
CA GLU A 224 2.16 -21.17 11.96
C GLU A 224 2.24 -20.28 10.73
N LEU A 225 1.27 -20.43 9.83
CA LEU A 225 1.11 -19.61 8.61
C LEU A 225 0.31 -18.36 8.97
N LEU A 226 0.69 -17.23 8.38
CA LEU A 226 0.03 -15.94 8.62
C LEU A 226 -0.22 -15.21 7.30
N THR A 227 -1.39 -14.59 7.16
CA THR A 227 -1.64 -13.53 6.18
C THR A 227 -2.12 -12.28 6.91
N VAL A 228 -1.56 -11.11 6.59
CA VAL A 228 -1.99 -9.80 7.08
C VAL A 228 -2.35 -8.96 5.87
N ALA A 229 -3.64 -8.79 5.59
CA ALA A 229 -4.11 -8.08 4.40
C ALA A 229 -5.57 -7.64 4.53
N ARG A 230 -5.97 -6.65 3.72
CA ARG A 230 -7.39 -6.40 3.47
C ARG A 230 -8.00 -7.62 2.76
N LEU A 231 -9.18 -8.05 3.19
CA LEU A 231 -9.86 -9.23 2.62
C LEU A 231 -10.62 -8.82 1.35
N SER A 232 -9.89 -8.74 0.23
CA SER A 232 -10.40 -8.44 -1.11
C SER A 232 -9.91 -9.48 -2.11
N GLY A 233 -10.62 -9.64 -3.22
CA GLY A 233 -10.32 -10.67 -4.22
C GLY A 233 -8.90 -10.60 -4.79
N GLU A 234 -8.31 -9.40 -4.87
CA GLU A 234 -6.93 -9.19 -5.32
C GLU A 234 -5.86 -9.82 -4.40
N LYS A 235 -6.18 -9.96 -3.09
CA LYS A 235 -5.24 -10.54 -2.10
C LYS A 235 -5.16 -12.06 -2.16
N GLY A 236 -6.08 -12.74 -2.85
CA GLY A 236 -5.96 -14.14 -3.20
C GLY A 236 -5.99 -15.14 -2.03
N ILE A 237 -6.59 -14.79 -0.89
CA ILE A 237 -6.64 -15.64 0.31
C ILE A 237 -7.38 -16.95 0.02
N ASP A 238 -8.40 -16.91 -0.86
CA ASP A 238 -9.11 -18.06 -1.37
C ASP A 238 -8.19 -19.14 -1.96
N ARG A 239 -7.09 -18.72 -2.60
CA ARG A 239 -6.09 -19.61 -3.20
C ARG A 239 -5.35 -20.43 -2.15
N VAL A 240 -4.98 -19.79 -1.02
CA VAL A 240 -4.33 -20.48 0.12
C VAL A 240 -5.29 -21.49 0.73
N LEU A 241 -6.56 -21.11 0.97
CA LEU A 241 -7.56 -22.01 1.52
C LEU A 241 -7.75 -23.25 0.64
N ARG A 242 -7.89 -23.07 -0.68
CA ARG A 242 -7.99 -24.18 -1.63
C ARG A 242 -6.73 -25.03 -1.65
N ALA A 243 -5.55 -24.42 -1.66
CA ALA A 243 -4.29 -25.13 -1.61
C ALA A 243 -4.19 -25.99 -0.33
N LEU A 244 -4.41 -25.42 0.85
CA LEU A 244 -4.33 -26.13 2.12
C LEU A 244 -5.35 -27.28 2.23
N ALA A 245 -6.53 -27.14 1.64
CA ALA A 245 -7.54 -28.22 1.60
C ALA A 245 -7.12 -29.45 0.79
N THR A 246 -6.23 -29.29 -0.20
CA THR A 246 -5.71 -30.41 -1.00
C THR A 246 -4.56 -31.15 -0.31
N LEU A 247 -4.02 -30.59 0.80
CA LEU A 247 -2.90 -31.17 1.52
C LEU A 247 -3.44 -32.11 2.59
N GLU A 248 -3.10 -33.39 2.51
CA GLU A 248 -3.44 -34.41 3.52
C GLU A 248 -2.59 -34.26 4.79
N ARG A 249 -2.40 -33.00 5.27
CA ARG A 249 -1.51 -32.65 6.37
C ARG A 249 -2.26 -31.88 7.44
N ASN A 250 -1.96 -32.17 8.70
CA ASN A 250 -2.52 -31.48 9.88
C ASN A 250 -1.46 -30.74 10.69
N ASN A 251 -0.24 -30.56 10.13
CA ASN A 251 0.90 -29.96 10.79
C ASN A 251 0.99 -28.44 10.59
N PHE A 252 -0.11 -27.76 10.29
CA PHE A 252 -0.16 -26.31 10.14
C PHE A 252 -1.33 -25.69 10.89
N HIS A 253 -1.21 -24.41 11.19
CA HIS A 253 -2.33 -23.52 11.50
C HIS A 253 -2.21 -22.25 10.64
N TYR A 254 -3.29 -21.78 10.05
CA TYR A 254 -3.32 -20.60 9.21
C TYR A 254 -4.14 -19.49 9.84
N THR A 255 -3.49 -18.39 10.19
CA THR A 255 -4.14 -17.19 10.73
C THR A 255 -4.27 -16.13 9.66
N VAL A 256 -5.46 -15.57 9.49
CA VAL A 256 -5.78 -14.48 8.57
C VAL A 256 -6.17 -13.26 9.38
N VAL A 257 -5.32 -12.23 9.35
CA VAL A 257 -5.54 -10.94 10.01
C VAL A 257 -5.98 -9.92 8.98
N GLY A 258 -7.09 -9.28 9.24
CA GLY A 258 -7.68 -8.24 8.42
C GLY A 258 -9.18 -8.36 8.24
N ASP A 259 -9.76 -7.37 7.59
CA ASP A 259 -11.18 -7.34 7.25
C ASP A 259 -11.37 -6.85 5.80
N GLY A 260 -12.56 -7.03 5.26
CA GLY A 260 -12.90 -6.61 3.90
C GLY A 260 -14.15 -7.27 3.36
N GLU A 261 -14.49 -6.91 2.14
CA GLU A 261 -15.71 -7.39 1.45
C GLU A 261 -15.78 -8.90 1.27
N GLU A 262 -14.63 -9.57 1.13
CA GLU A 262 -14.54 -11.03 0.95
C GLU A 262 -14.61 -11.85 2.26
N ARG A 263 -14.64 -11.19 3.44
CA ARG A 263 -14.53 -11.89 4.72
C ARG A 263 -15.55 -13.03 4.87
N ASN A 264 -16.81 -12.77 4.62
CA ASN A 264 -17.87 -13.77 4.77
C ASN A 264 -17.72 -14.93 3.76
N ALA A 265 -17.35 -14.59 2.53
CA ALA A 265 -17.11 -15.61 1.48
C ALA A 265 -15.91 -16.50 1.82
N LEU A 266 -14.82 -15.92 2.37
CA LEU A 266 -13.63 -16.67 2.78
C LEU A 266 -13.88 -17.57 3.98
N VAL A 267 -14.66 -17.13 4.99
CA VAL A 267 -15.08 -17.94 6.12
C VAL A 267 -15.92 -19.14 5.65
N SER A 268 -16.96 -18.89 4.84
CA SER A 268 -17.79 -19.96 4.25
C SER A 268 -16.98 -20.93 3.39
N LEU A 269 -15.99 -20.43 2.65
CA LEU A 269 -15.07 -21.27 1.88
C LEU A 269 -14.25 -22.18 2.80
N ALA A 270 -13.68 -21.66 3.87
CA ALA A 270 -12.90 -22.46 4.83
C ALA A 270 -13.76 -23.56 5.48
N GLU A 271 -15.01 -23.26 5.84
CA GLU A 271 -15.99 -24.24 6.35
C GLU A 271 -16.28 -25.33 5.32
N SER A 272 -16.58 -24.94 4.09
CA SER A 272 -16.89 -25.91 3.01
C SER A 272 -15.71 -26.83 2.66
N LEU A 273 -14.49 -26.37 2.92
CA LEU A 273 -13.24 -27.10 2.72
C LEU A 273 -12.79 -27.88 3.97
N SER A 274 -13.62 -27.93 5.04
CA SER A 274 -13.29 -28.61 6.30
C SER A 274 -11.98 -28.10 6.95
N LEU A 275 -11.77 -26.80 6.90
CA LEU A 275 -10.56 -26.15 7.47
C LEU A 275 -10.83 -25.37 8.77
N SER A 276 -12.06 -25.41 9.33
CA SER A 276 -12.49 -24.57 10.45
C SER A 276 -11.65 -24.75 11.72
N ASP A 277 -11.06 -25.92 11.93
CA ASP A 277 -10.17 -26.25 13.06
C ASP A 277 -8.70 -25.83 12.85
N ARG A 278 -8.33 -25.45 11.62
CA ARG A 278 -6.96 -25.12 11.19
C ARG A 278 -6.80 -23.72 10.64
N VAL A 279 -7.90 -22.97 10.48
CA VAL A 279 -7.89 -21.60 9.97
C VAL A 279 -8.61 -20.67 10.95
N THR A 280 -7.97 -19.56 11.28
CA THR A 280 -8.54 -18.52 12.15
C THR A 280 -8.60 -17.19 11.42
N PHE A 281 -9.79 -16.57 11.34
CA PHE A 281 -9.99 -15.20 10.88
C PHE A 281 -10.13 -14.30 12.10
N THR A 282 -9.16 -13.42 12.36
CA THR A 282 -9.15 -12.58 13.56
C THR A 282 -9.93 -11.27 13.39
N GLY A 283 -10.22 -10.88 12.16
CA GLY A 283 -10.68 -9.54 11.85
C GLY A 283 -9.51 -8.56 11.75
N GLU A 284 -9.83 -7.28 11.65
CA GLU A 284 -8.82 -6.21 11.63
C GLU A 284 -8.16 -6.06 12.99
N GLU A 285 -6.84 -6.00 13.02
CA GLU A 285 -6.05 -5.78 14.25
C GLU A 285 -5.22 -4.50 14.10
N THR A 286 -5.25 -3.65 15.10
CA THR A 286 -4.42 -2.44 15.17
C THR A 286 -2.93 -2.76 15.33
N ASN A 287 -2.61 -3.90 15.94
CA ASN A 287 -1.24 -4.39 16.14
C ASN A 287 -1.08 -5.84 15.65
N PRO A 288 -0.82 -6.08 14.36
CA PRO A 288 -0.56 -7.41 13.84
C PRO A 288 0.86 -7.91 14.11
N TYR A 289 1.78 -7.05 14.60
CA TYR A 289 3.21 -7.35 14.67
C TYR A 289 3.56 -8.43 15.68
N ARG A 290 2.78 -8.59 16.77
CA ARG A 290 2.97 -9.73 17.69
C ARG A 290 2.67 -11.06 17.00
N ARG A 291 1.63 -11.12 16.15
CA ARG A 291 1.36 -12.32 15.34
C ARG A 291 2.43 -12.57 14.31
N MET A 292 2.92 -11.49 13.65
CA MET A 292 4.03 -11.62 12.71
C MET A 292 5.28 -12.17 13.38
N ALA A 293 5.65 -11.67 14.56
CA ALA A 293 6.81 -12.14 15.31
C ALA A 293 6.67 -13.58 15.85
N SER A 294 5.43 -14.06 16.08
CA SER A 294 5.17 -15.43 16.54
C SER A 294 4.95 -16.44 15.41
N ALA A 295 4.68 -16.00 14.18
CA ALA A 295 4.48 -16.86 13.03
C ALA A 295 5.78 -17.47 12.49
N ASP A 296 5.65 -18.54 11.70
CA ASP A 296 6.78 -19.15 11.00
C ASP A 296 6.91 -18.66 9.56
N LEU A 297 5.79 -18.37 8.89
CA LEU A 297 5.77 -17.95 7.48
C LEU A 297 4.64 -16.95 7.23
N LEU A 298 4.96 -15.80 6.66
CA LEU A 298 3.97 -14.91 6.08
C LEU A 298 3.62 -15.38 4.67
N VAL A 299 2.34 -15.57 4.38
CA VAL A 299 1.86 -15.95 3.05
C VAL A 299 1.14 -14.77 2.41
N VAL A 300 1.65 -14.32 1.25
CA VAL A 300 1.09 -13.22 0.47
C VAL A 300 0.71 -13.73 -0.93
N PRO A 301 -0.48 -14.33 -1.08
CA PRO A 301 -0.91 -15.02 -2.29
C PRO A 301 -1.53 -14.08 -3.33
N SER A 302 -1.20 -12.80 -3.27
CA SER A 302 -1.87 -11.74 -4.03
C SER A 302 -1.80 -11.98 -5.54
N ARG A 303 -2.87 -11.64 -6.23
CA ARG A 303 -2.93 -11.63 -7.70
C ARG A 303 -2.16 -10.46 -8.28
N HIS A 304 -2.18 -9.31 -7.57
CA HIS A 304 -1.50 -8.08 -7.95
C HIS A 304 -0.94 -7.37 -6.72
N GLU A 305 0.32 -7.02 -6.78
CA GLU A 305 1.01 -6.13 -5.82
C GLU A 305 2.07 -5.33 -6.58
N ALA A 306 2.30 -4.09 -6.14
CA ALA A 306 3.42 -3.29 -6.63
C ALA A 306 4.64 -3.46 -5.71
N ALA A 307 4.56 -2.91 -4.49
CA ALA A 307 5.59 -3.03 -3.46
C ALA A 307 4.93 -3.13 -2.08
N PRO A 308 4.52 -4.34 -1.67
CA PRO A 308 3.76 -4.52 -0.43
C PRO A 308 4.59 -4.17 0.80
N VAL A 309 4.08 -3.24 1.62
CA VAL A 309 4.73 -2.80 2.87
C VAL A 309 4.92 -3.97 3.84
N VAL A 310 3.96 -4.91 3.86
CA VAL A 310 3.99 -6.08 4.73
C VAL A 310 5.22 -6.98 4.53
N PHE A 311 5.87 -6.94 3.35
CA PHE A 311 7.13 -7.66 3.14
C PHE A 311 8.23 -7.09 4.03
N ARG A 312 8.40 -5.77 4.05
CA ARG A 312 9.39 -5.09 4.88
C ARG A 312 9.10 -5.27 6.36
N GLU A 313 7.82 -5.18 6.75
CA GLU A 313 7.38 -5.44 8.13
C GLU A 313 7.76 -6.85 8.57
N ALA A 314 7.54 -7.86 7.71
CA ALA A 314 7.89 -9.25 7.98
C ALA A 314 9.41 -9.47 8.06
N LEU A 315 10.17 -9.00 7.07
CA LEU A 315 11.63 -9.15 7.05
C LEU A 315 12.29 -8.47 8.24
N LEU A 316 11.81 -7.29 8.64
CA LEU A 316 12.26 -6.58 9.83
C LEU A 316 12.07 -7.39 11.12
N LEU A 317 11.00 -8.20 11.18
CA LEU A 317 10.68 -9.06 12.32
C LEU A 317 11.30 -10.47 12.21
N GLY A 318 12.14 -10.71 11.21
CA GLY A 318 12.75 -12.01 10.97
C GLY A 318 11.75 -13.07 10.53
N LEU A 319 10.64 -12.68 9.91
CA LEU A 319 9.58 -13.56 9.42
C LEU A 319 9.77 -13.83 7.92
N PRO A 320 10.08 -15.06 7.50
CA PRO A 320 10.14 -15.43 6.08
C PRO A 320 8.81 -15.19 5.38
N VAL A 321 8.88 -14.86 4.09
CA VAL A 321 7.69 -14.57 3.26
C VAL A 321 7.58 -15.59 2.13
N LEU A 322 6.38 -16.16 1.95
CA LEU A 322 5.98 -16.83 0.71
C LEU A 322 5.09 -15.88 -0.08
N SER A 323 5.50 -15.52 -1.28
CA SER A 323 4.70 -14.68 -2.19
C SER A 323 4.52 -15.33 -3.56
N THR A 324 3.41 -15.03 -4.21
CA THR A 324 3.28 -15.20 -5.65
C THR A 324 4.15 -14.17 -6.38
N ALA A 325 4.56 -14.44 -7.63
CA ALA A 325 5.38 -13.56 -8.46
C ALA A 325 4.55 -12.33 -8.90
N THR A 326 4.39 -11.40 -7.97
CA THR A 326 3.90 -10.03 -8.22
C THR A 326 5.06 -9.12 -8.61
N LEU A 327 4.78 -7.89 -9.06
CA LEU A 327 5.75 -7.05 -9.76
C LEU A 327 7.10 -6.91 -9.04
N SER A 328 7.10 -6.60 -7.74
CA SER A 328 8.34 -6.41 -6.97
C SER A 328 8.69 -7.57 -6.03
N ALA A 329 7.97 -8.70 -6.09
CA ALA A 329 8.17 -9.76 -5.11
C ALA A 329 9.60 -10.32 -5.12
N ARG A 330 10.17 -10.60 -6.29
CA ARG A 330 11.54 -11.12 -6.41
C ARG A 330 12.59 -10.09 -5.99
N GLU A 331 12.40 -8.82 -6.36
CA GLU A 331 13.26 -7.70 -5.98
C GLU A 331 13.28 -7.51 -4.45
N MET A 332 12.11 -7.48 -3.81
CA MET A 332 12.00 -7.16 -2.39
C MET A 332 12.40 -8.33 -1.48
N LEU A 333 12.15 -9.56 -1.89
CA LEU A 333 12.40 -10.72 -1.05
C LEU A 333 13.80 -11.32 -1.26
N GLY A 334 14.35 -11.30 -2.49
CA GLY A 334 15.64 -11.88 -2.76
C GLY A 334 15.79 -13.30 -2.20
N GLU A 335 16.79 -13.52 -1.34
CA GLU A 335 17.04 -14.78 -0.63
C GLU A 335 16.26 -14.90 0.69
N ASN A 336 15.53 -13.84 1.10
CA ASN A 336 14.84 -13.75 2.38
C ASN A 336 13.40 -14.30 2.35
N GLY A 337 13.01 -14.95 1.24
CA GLY A 337 11.67 -15.49 1.07
C GLY A 337 11.55 -16.45 -0.10
N PHE A 338 10.33 -16.91 -0.31
CA PHE A 338 9.96 -17.81 -1.39
C PHE A 338 9.06 -17.07 -2.37
N VAL A 339 9.40 -17.10 -3.65
CA VAL A 339 8.55 -16.52 -4.71
C VAL A 339 8.21 -17.63 -5.70
N THR A 340 6.92 -17.93 -5.80
CA THR A 340 6.40 -18.92 -6.76
C THR A 340 5.70 -18.24 -7.93
N GLU A 341 5.51 -18.93 -9.05
CA GLU A 341 4.72 -18.41 -10.15
C GLU A 341 3.30 -18.05 -9.69
N ASN A 342 2.72 -17.01 -10.30
CA ASN A 342 1.41 -16.49 -9.89
C ASN A 342 0.25 -17.35 -10.42
N THR A 343 0.29 -18.64 -10.13
CA THR A 343 -0.73 -19.63 -10.44
C THR A 343 -1.15 -20.39 -9.18
N ASP A 344 -2.36 -20.91 -9.15
CA ASP A 344 -2.88 -21.68 -8.01
C ASP A 344 -2.11 -23.00 -7.81
N SER A 345 -1.72 -23.63 -8.92
CA SER A 345 -0.90 -24.85 -8.90
C SER A 345 0.46 -24.60 -8.25
N ALA A 346 1.20 -23.59 -8.73
CA ALA A 346 2.54 -23.30 -8.21
C ALA A 346 2.50 -22.88 -6.72
N LEU A 347 1.47 -22.13 -6.31
CA LEU A 347 1.27 -21.79 -4.90
C LEU A 347 1.00 -23.04 -4.06
N THR A 348 0.15 -23.95 -4.54
CA THR A 348 -0.16 -25.23 -3.87
C THR A 348 1.08 -26.10 -3.73
N ASP A 349 1.88 -26.24 -4.79
CA ASP A 349 3.09 -27.06 -4.78
C ASP A 349 4.16 -26.48 -3.83
N MET A 350 4.30 -25.15 -3.80
CA MET A 350 5.21 -24.49 -2.87
C MET A 350 4.76 -24.67 -1.40
N LEU A 351 3.47 -24.47 -1.11
CA LEU A 351 2.93 -24.69 0.24
C LEU A 351 3.13 -26.14 0.68
N ARG A 352 2.86 -27.12 -0.20
CA ARG A 352 3.10 -28.54 0.06
C ARG A 352 4.57 -28.79 0.41
N SER A 353 5.49 -28.33 -0.42
CA SER A 353 6.92 -28.50 -0.23
C SER A 353 7.40 -27.89 1.09
N LEU A 354 6.92 -26.69 1.47
CA LEU A 354 7.32 -26.02 2.71
C LEU A 354 6.72 -26.68 3.96
N LEU A 355 5.54 -27.27 3.87
CA LEU A 355 4.93 -28.03 4.98
C LEU A 355 5.50 -29.45 5.12
N ASP A 356 6.03 -30.02 4.04
CA ASP A 356 6.75 -31.29 4.05
C ASP A 356 8.18 -31.13 4.60
N GLU A 357 8.82 -29.98 4.33
CA GLU A 357 10.20 -29.66 4.70
C GLU A 357 10.26 -28.33 5.49
N PRO A 358 9.70 -28.24 6.72
CA PRO A 358 9.65 -26.97 7.48
C PRO A 358 11.03 -26.41 7.85
N GLU A 359 12.08 -27.19 7.80
CA GLU A 359 13.47 -26.74 7.97
C GLU A 359 13.89 -25.73 6.89
N ARG A 360 13.26 -25.72 5.72
CA ARG A 360 13.49 -24.70 4.68
C ARG A 360 13.05 -23.32 5.18
N ILE A 361 11.91 -23.24 5.88
CA ILE A 361 11.42 -22.00 6.49
C ILE A 361 12.39 -21.57 7.60
N ARG A 362 12.85 -22.51 8.44
CA ARG A 362 13.80 -22.21 9.53
C ARG A 362 15.11 -21.66 9.00
N LYS A 363 15.67 -22.22 7.92
CA LYS A 363 16.91 -21.73 7.31
C LYS A 363 16.83 -20.27 6.91
N ILE A 364 15.71 -19.83 6.31
CA ILE A 364 15.52 -18.40 5.97
C ILE A 364 15.35 -17.58 7.25
N LYS A 365 14.65 -18.09 8.25
CA LYS A 365 14.45 -17.42 9.54
C LYS A 365 15.77 -17.18 10.26
N ASP A 366 16.65 -18.20 10.28
CA ASP A 366 17.99 -18.12 10.85
C ASP A 366 18.86 -17.13 10.05
N HIS A 367 18.80 -17.18 8.72
CA HIS A 367 19.47 -16.20 7.86
C HIS A 367 19.04 -14.76 8.15
N LEU A 368 17.74 -14.50 8.28
CA LEU A 368 17.21 -13.18 8.62
C LEU A 368 17.66 -12.71 10.02
N ALA A 369 17.79 -13.63 10.97
CA ALA A 369 18.28 -13.30 12.31
C ALA A 369 19.77 -12.91 12.30
N ASP A 370 20.57 -13.57 11.48
CA ASP A 370 22.01 -13.35 11.36
C ASP A 370 22.36 -12.13 10.50
N SER A 371 21.67 -11.95 9.37
CA SER A 371 21.99 -10.92 8.36
C SER A 371 21.53 -9.52 8.72
N ARG A 372 20.64 -9.36 9.69
CA ARG A 372 19.95 -8.10 10.06
C ARG A 372 19.41 -7.38 8.83
N TYR A 373 18.16 -7.62 8.51
CA TYR A 373 17.50 -6.93 7.41
C TYR A 373 17.74 -5.41 7.49
N GLU A 374 18.34 -4.85 6.44
CA GLU A 374 18.59 -3.41 6.32
C GLU A 374 17.44 -2.76 5.56
N GLU A 375 16.81 -1.77 6.20
CA GLU A 375 15.80 -0.94 5.54
C GLU A 375 16.45 -0.06 4.47
N PRO A 376 15.85 0.07 3.27
CA PRO A 376 16.27 1.07 2.31
C PRO A 376 16.17 2.49 2.88
N ASP A 377 17.15 3.31 2.56
CA ASP A 377 17.18 4.72 2.97
C ASP A 377 16.13 5.54 2.17
N THR A 378 14.88 5.45 2.59
CA THR A 378 13.76 6.17 1.97
C THR A 378 13.96 7.68 2.04
N LEU A 379 14.57 8.20 3.12
CA LEU A 379 14.79 9.64 3.26
C LEU A 379 15.81 10.16 2.25
N SER A 380 16.93 9.46 2.07
CA SER A 380 17.92 9.82 1.04
C SER A 380 17.34 9.75 -0.37
N ALA A 381 16.55 8.71 -0.65
CA ALA A 381 15.85 8.57 -1.93
C ALA A 381 14.83 9.71 -2.17
N LEU A 382 14.08 10.11 -1.13
CA LEU A 382 13.17 11.26 -1.19
C LEU A 382 13.95 12.56 -1.44
N ASN A 383 15.06 12.79 -0.74
CA ASN A 383 15.91 13.97 -0.95
C ASN A 383 16.37 14.06 -2.41
N THR A 384 16.86 12.95 -2.96
CA THR A 384 17.25 12.86 -4.39
C THR A 384 16.08 13.16 -5.33
N ALA A 385 14.87 12.71 -5.01
CA ALA A 385 13.68 13.00 -5.79
C ALA A 385 13.28 14.49 -5.74
N LEU A 386 13.62 15.18 -4.64
CA LEU A 386 13.30 16.59 -4.40
C LEU A 386 14.33 17.57 -4.96
N ASP A 387 15.56 17.15 -5.20
CA ASP A 387 16.63 17.96 -5.81
C ASP A 387 16.49 18.00 -7.34
#